data_a81da0aaa636ad887b0854cb011a65f9
#
_entry.id   a81da0aaa636ad887b0854cb011a65f9
#
_cell.length_a   1.000
_cell.length_b   1.000
_cell.length_c   1.000
_cell.angle_alpha   90.00
_cell.angle_beta   90.00
_cell.angle_gamma   90.00
#
_symmetry.space_group_name_H-M   'P 1'
#
loop_
_entity.id
_entity.type
_entity.pdbx_description
1 polymer ?
#
loop_
_entity_poly.entity_id
_entity_poly.type
_entity_poly.pdbx_seq_one_letter_code
_entity_poly.pdbx_strand_id
1 'polypeptide(L)'
;MRWLACVLVLSLCAAIPVFVLAGEDVIQLGGLVPPPFPGPGGDPTNDANYKAPRADGAVVELLDEGVDPLLPVLINDGGGEAGTAVREDRDVFAGVEAVRVTPMQKYRSNIPGWNFKIVETPKNAGEFRYLRFAWKKFGGSGLMIQFHNPATGWGHRFHAGSNVYGWAPSVQLAAKPAKEWEVHTRDLFKEFGAINITGFALAPLDGTSALFDHMLLGRSIADLDKATDAALGRVKPAKAMENQERDTHWENLMGTDRVKAASAQRAFLAAAPNYVAFIDTQLGKLSVDKNERARIRKLVEELDAESFDVRDGATDELVKLGAPATEAVRALLNSAPNDEIRYRTRLILRKLNGENGPVSQSGRLARAVRVLERANTEKARELLARVADGEFGFDIAPDAKAALARLPKARE
;
A
#
# COMPACT_ATOMS: atom_id res chain seq x y z
N MET A 1 63.00 -3.38 30.91
CA MET A 1 62.88 -1.95 31.17
C MET A 1 61.60 -1.49 30.55
N ARG A 2 60.48 -1.39 31.33
CA ARG A 2 59.90 -0.19 31.94
C ARG A 2 59.62 0.89 30.86
N TRP A 3 58.35 1.34 30.56
CA TRP A 3 57.48 2.05 31.49
C TRP A 3 55.99 1.88 31.08
N LEU A 4 55.11 1.75 32.07
CA LEU A 4 53.67 2.00 32.03
C LEU A 4 53.40 3.53 31.92
N ALA A 5 52.33 3.91 31.17
CA ALA A 5 51.69 5.20 31.34
C ALA A 5 50.17 4.99 31.50
N CYS A 6 49.71 5.18 32.73
CA CYS A 6 48.27 5.37 33.05
C CYS A 6 47.80 6.73 32.54
N VAL A 7 46.70 6.75 31.83
CA VAL A 7 45.95 8.01 31.55
C VAL A 7 44.68 8.00 32.39
N LEU A 8 44.65 8.93 33.32
CA LEU A 8 43.49 9.30 34.18
C LEU A 8 42.51 10.10 33.34
N VAL A 9 41.25 9.65 33.23
CA VAL A 9 40.17 10.49 32.70
C VAL A 9 39.46 11.16 33.84
N LEU A 10 39.68 12.48 33.96
CA LEU A 10 38.96 13.37 34.87
C LEU A 10 37.58 13.71 34.30
N SER A 11 36.55 13.34 35.01
CA SER A 11 35.17 13.74 34.77
C SER A 11 34.97 15.16 35.31
N LEU A 12 34.71 16.15 34.45
CA LEU A 12 34.31 17.48 34.82
C LEU A 12 32.77 17.56 34.82
N CYS A 13 32.17 17.56 36.01
CA CYS A 13 30.81 18.02 36.22
C CYS A 13 30.80 19.55 36.23
N ALA A 14 30.26 20.18 35.19
CA ALA A 14 29.97 21.62 35.18
C ALA A 14 28.57 21.84 35.80
N ALA A 15 28.58 22.49 37.00
CA ALA A 15 27.37 22.98 37.63
C ALA A 15 26.91 24.27 36.94
N ILE A 16 25.65 24.30 36.50
CA ILE A 16 24.99 25.51 35.99
C ILE A 16 24.40 26.28 37.19
N PRO A 17 24.69 27.57 37.37
CA PRO A 17 24.08 28.33 38.44
C PRO A 17 22.62 28.66 38.12
N VAL A 18 21.71 28.33 39.05
CA VAL A 18 20.32 28.74 39.02
C VAL A 18 20.26 30.20 39.52
N PHE A 19 19.89 31.15 38.64
CA PHE A 19 19.49 32.49 39.06
C PHE A 19 18.02 32.49 39.47
N VAL A 20 17.75 32.71 40.74
CA VAL A 20 16.42 33.04 41.26
C VAL A 20 16.21 34.54 41.12
N LEU A 21 15.32 34.98 40.23
CA LEU A 21 14.76 36.32 40.26
C LEU A 21 13.36 36.23 40.88
N ALA A 22 13.22 36.88 42.03
CA ALA A 22 11.92 37.11 42.66
C ALA A 22 11.26 38.33 42.02
N GLY A 23 9.95 38.27 41.76
CA GLY A 23 9.15 39.44 41.35
C GLY A 23 7.90 39.05 40.56
N GLU A 24 6.83 38.83 41.27
CA GLU A 24 5.40 39.09 41.03
C GLU A 24 4.88 39.22 39.59
N ASP A 25 3.94 38.38 39.28
CA ASP A 25 2.69 38.40 38.54
C ASP A 25 2.54 37.13 37.69
N VAL A 26 2.02 36.08 38.35
CA VAL A 26 1.60 34.85 37.69
C VAL A 26 0.24 35.08 37.04
N ILE A 27 0.21 35.46 35.77
CA ILE A 27 -0.98 35.29 34.94
C ILE A 27 -1.18 33.78 34.76
N GLN A 28 -2.17 33.21 35.44
CA GLN A 28 -2.66 31.84 35.15
C GLN A 28 -3.28 31.81 33.74
N LEU A 29 -2.45 31.55 32.74
CA LEU A 29 -2.93 31.00 31.48
C LEU A 29 -3.36 29.56 31.79
N GLY A 30 -4.67 29.34 31.76
CA GLY A 30 -5.24 28.01 31.92
C GLY A 30 -4.54 27.01 31.00
N GLY A 31 -3.71 26.16 31.62
CA GLY A 31 -2.98 25.12 30.91
C GLY A 31 -3.95 24.16 30.24
N LEU A 32 -4.03 24.23 28.93
CA LEU A 32 -4.39 23.07 28.14
C LEU A 32 -3.29 22.04 28.40
N VAL A 33 -3.52 21.18 29.37
CA VAL A 33 -2.75 19.94 29.51
C VAL A 33 -3.01 19.19 28.20
N PRO A 34 -2.01 18.95 27.33
CA PRO A 34 -2.22 18.10 26.19
C PRO A 34 -2.76 16.77 26.72
N PRO A 35 -3.76 16.16 26.04
CA PRO A 35 -4.25 14.87 26.47
C PRO A 35 -3.04 13.94 26.59
N PRO A 36 -3.01 13.06 27.62
CA PRO A 36 -1.92 12.10 27.77
C PRO A 36 -1.83 11.34 26.45
N PHE A 37 -0.61 11.24 25.90
CA PHE A 37 -0.36 10.35 24.77
C PHE A 37 -0.98 9.00 25.13
N PRO A 38 -1.82 8.41 24.26
CA PRO A 38 -2.33 7.09 24.53
C PRO A 38 -1.11 6.20 24.75
N GLY A 39 -1.03 5.61 25.93
CA GLY A 39 0.00 4.63 26.26
C GLY A 39 -0.08 3.47 25.25
N PRO A 40 0.87 2.52 25.25
CA PRO A 40 0.97 1.43 24.27
C PRO A 40 -0.13 0.36 24.39
N GLY A 41 -1.35 0.77 24.69
CA GLY A 41 -2.54 -0.06 24.66
C GLY A 41 -3.39 0.35 23.47
N GLY A 42 -3.31 -0.43 22.36
CA GLY A 42 -4.21 -0.23 21.23
C GLY A 42 -5.66 -0.31 21.70
N ASP A 43 -6.51 0.47 21.03
CA ASP A 43 -7.94 0.50 21.30
C ASP A 43 -8.54 -0.92 21.11
N PRO A 44 -9.03 -1.59 22.16
CA PRO A 44 -9.62 -2.93 22.05
C PRO A 44 -10.88 -2.96 21.16
N THR A 45 -11.46 -1.82 20.81
CA THR A 45 -12.59 -1.73 19.88
C THR A 45 -12.19 -2.10 18.45
N ASN A 46 -10.91 -1.96 18.08
CA ASN A 46 -10.41 -2.36 16.76
C ASN A 46 -10.39 -3.88 16.57
N ASP A 47 -10.21 -4.63 17.65
CA ASP A 47 -10.17 -6.09 17.61
C ASP A 47 -11.56 -6.69 17.32
N ALA A 48 -12.63 -6.02 17.75
CA ALA A 48 -13.99 -6.50 17.59
C ALA A 48 -14.44 -6.56 16.11
N ASN A 49 -13.86 -5.75 15.26
CA ASN A 49 -14.19 -5.68 13.82
C ASN A 49 -13.29 -6.59 12.96
N TYR A 50 -12.18 -7.08 13.51
CA TYR A 50 -11.29 -7.96 12.81
C TYR A 50 -11.77 -9.41 12.88
N LYS A 51 -11.75 -10.10 11.74
CA LYS A 51 -12.01 -11.53 11.65
C LYS A 51 -10.79 -12.19 11.02
N ALA A 52 -10.19 -13.12 11.75
CA ALA A 52 -9.09 -13.91 11.23
C ALA A 52 -9.50 -14.65 9.95
N PRO A 53 -8.58 -14.80 8.99
CA PRO A 53 -8.85 -15.57 7.79
C PRO A 53 -9.15 -17.04 8.15
N ARG A 54 -10.05 -17.65 7.37
CA ARG A 54 -10.40 -19.06 7.56
C ARG A 54 -9.22 -19.94 7.14
N ALA A 55 -8.84 -20.85 8.02
CA ALA A 55 -7.70 -21.75 7.85
C ALA A 55 -8.11 -23.22 7.61
N ASP A 56 -9.31 -23.45 7.09
CA ASP A 56 -9.86 -24.78 6.76
C ASP A 56 -9.41 -25.26 5.37
N GLY A 57 -8.97 -24.36 4.49
CA GLY A 57 -8.47 -24.66 3.16
C GLY A 57 -7.00 -25.14 3.10
N ALA A 58 -6.53 -25.46 1.89
CA ALA A 58 -5.13 -25.77 1.61
C ALA A 58 -4.22 -24.53 1.61
N VAL A 59 -4.80 -23.34 1.45
CA VAL A 59 -4.15 -22.03 1.50
C VAL A 59 -4.93 -21.12 2.43
N VAL A 60 -4.22 -20.28 3.19
CA VAL A 60 -4.78 -19.17 3.95
C VAL A 60 -4.09 -17.86 3.55
N GLU A 61 -4.87 -16.83 3.34
CA GLU A 61 -4.41 -15.48 2.99
C GLU A 61 -4.18 -14.71 4.30
N LEU A 62 -2.90 -14.44 4.65
CA LEU A 62 -2.54 -13.65 5.82
C LEU A 62 -2.66 -12.14 5.55
N LEU A 63 -2.29 -11.75 4.32
CA LEU A 63 -2.35 -10.40 3.80
C LEU A 63 -2.47 -10.51 2.28
N ASP A 64 -3.64 -10.24 1.74
CA ASP A 64 -3.91 -10.19 0.29
C ASP A 64 -5.06 -9.18 0.09
N GLU A 65 -6.31 -9.60 0.16
CA GLU A 65 -7.46 -8.72 -0.05
C GLU A 65 -8.26 -8.46 1.24
N GLY A 66 -8.89 -7.28 1.35
CA GLY A 66 -9.67 -6.91 2.54
C GLY A 66 -8.80 -6.56 3.74
N VAL A 67 -7.69 -5.84 3.51
CA VAL A 67 -6.71 -5.52 4.57
C VAL A 67 -7.22 -4.48 5.57
N ASP A 68 -8.24 -3.68 5.24
CA ASP A 68 -8.73 -2.59 6.10
C ASP A 68 -9.01 -3.00 7.56
N PRO A 69 -9.64 -4.17 7.86
CA PRO A 69 -9.83 -4.60 9.24
C PRO A 69 -8.55 -5.02 9.96
N LEU A 70 -7.50 -5.42 9.22
CA LEU A 70 -6.22 -5.84 9.77
C LEU A 70 -5.35 -4.66 10.17
N LEU A 71 -5.35 -3.57 9.38
CA LEU A 71 -4.45 -2.44 9.59
C LEU A 71 -4.55 -1.81 11.00
N PRO A 72 -5.74 -1.51 11.54
CA PRO A 72 -5.86 -0.96 12.89
C PRO A 72 -5.51 -1.96 14.01
N VAL A 73 -5.51 -3.27 13.70
CA VAL A 73 -5.12 -4.32 14.64
C VAL A 73 -3.60 -4.37 14.86
N LEU A 74 -2.80 -3.87 13.92
CA LEU A 74 -1.34 -3.81 14.02
C LEU A 74 -0.92 -2.64 14.93
N ILE A 75 -0.95 -2.84 16.23
CA ILE A 75 -0.82 -1.79 17.26
C ILE A 75 0.60 -1.57 17.78
N ASN A 76 1.60 -2.34 17.34
CA ASN A 76 2.96 -2.34 17.86
C ASN A 76 3.00 -2.62 19.38
N ASP A 77 2.42 -3.76 19.77
CA ASP A 77 2.15 -4.18 21.16
C ASP A 77 3.40 -4.39 22.04
N GLY A 78 4.59 -4.45 21.47
CA GLY A 78 5.86 -4.49 22.19
C GLY A 78 6.53 -3.13 22.37
N GLY A 79 5.89 -2.02 21.95
CA GLY A 79 6.46 -0.67 21.99
C GLY A 79 7.53 -0.42 20.92
N GLY A 80 8.31 0.66 21.09
CA GLY A 80 9.34 1.09 20.13
C GLY A 80 8.79 2.04 19.05
N GLU A 81 9.68 2.50 18.16
CA GLU A 81 9.29 3.36 17.03
C GLU A 81 8.36 2.61 16.07
N ALA A 82 7.24 3.23 15.78
CA ALA A 82 6.19 2.68 14.94
C ALA A 82 6.10 3.41 13.61
N GLY A 83 6.20 2.67 12.51
CA GLY A 83 5.76 3.13 11.21
C GLY A 83 4.24 3.21 11.13
N THR A 84 3.74 3.70 10.02
CA THR A 84 2.33 3.65 9.64
C THR A 84 2.08 2.49 8.68
N ALA A 85 0.91 1.89 8.73
CA ALA A 85 0.45 0.95 7.71
C ALA A 85 -0.83 1.50 7.09
N VAL A 86 -0.86 1.59 5.78
CA VAL A 86 -2.01 2.07 5.01
C VAL A 86 -2.24 1.17 3.80
N ARG A 87 -3.48 1.11 3.34
CA ARG A 87 -3.81 0.43 2.09
C ARG A 87 -3.20 1.15 0.89
N GLU A 88 -2.71 0.38 -0.06
CA GLU A 88 -2.24 0.81 -1.36
C GLU A 88 -3.12 0.18 -2.44
N ASP A 89 -3.70 0.97 -3.32
CA ASP A 89 -4.65 0.53 -4.36
C ASP A 89 -4.07 0.61 -5.77
N ARG A 90 -2.91 1.24 -5.97
CA ARG A 90 -2.35 1.52 -7.31
C ARG A 90 -1.18 0.63 -7.65
N ASP A 91 -0.25 0.48 -6.73
CA ASP A 91 0.94 -0.35 -6.90
C ASP A 91 0.74 -1.66 -6.12
N VAL A 92 0.13 -2.66 -6.77
CA VAL A 92 -0.20 -3.96 -6.19
C VAL A 92 0.43 -5.08 -7.00
N PHE A 93 0.81 -6.16 -6.33
CA PHE A 93 1.32 -7.36 -6.98
C PHE A 93 0.19 -8.21 -7.58
N ALA A 94 -0.82 -8.51 -6.77
CA ALA A 94 -1.99 -9.27 -7.17
C ALA A 94 -3.27 -8.54 -6.74
N GLY A 95 -4.43 -9.00 -7.17
CA GLY A 95 -5.71 -8.46 -6.73
C GLY A 95 -5.86 -6.94 -6.91
N VAL A 96 -6.41 -6.27 -5.91
CA VAL A 96 -6.78 -4.85 -5.98
C VAL A 96 -6.17 -3.98 -4.89
N GLU A 97 -5.47 -4.58 -3.92
CA GLU A 97 -4.83 -3.83 -2.82
C GLU A 97 -3.56 -4.51 -2.31
N ALA A 98 -2.70 -3.72 -1.71
CA ALA A 98 -1.49 -4.10 -0.99
C ALA A 98 -1.40 -3.29 0.29
N VAL A 99 -0.41 -3.56 1.13
CA VAL A 99 -0.15 -2.76 2.34
C VAL A 99 1.15 -1.99 2.17
N ARG A 100 1.05 -0.66 2.29
CA ARG A 100 2.20 0.25 2.37
C ARG A 100 2.57 0.48 3.83
N VAL A 101 3.82 0.22 4.18
CA VAL A 101 4.35 0.46 5.52
C VAL A 101 5.50 1.45 5.45
N THR A 102 5.51 2.43 6.38
CA THR A 102 6.65 3.35 6.56
C THR A 102 7.63 2.77 7.58
N PRO A 103 8.91 3.20 7.61
CA PRO A 103 9.84 2.82 8.64
C PRO A 103 9.34 3.24 10.05
N MET A 104 9.64 2.52 11.10
CA MET A 104 10.50 1.34 11.15
C MET A 104 9.76 0.03 10.79
N GLN A 105 8.61 -0.19 11.38
CA GLN A 105 7.78 -1.39 11.22
C GLN A 105 6.35 -1.17 11.69
N LYS A 106 5.47 -2.06 11.29
CA LYS A 106 4.12 -2.21 11.82
C LYS A 106 3.88 -3.67 12.16
N TYR A 107 3.44 -3.97 13.40
CA TYR A 107 3.38 -5.34 13.88
C TYR A 107 2.34 -5.56 14.98
N ARG A 108 2.03 -6.83 15.23
CA ARG A 108 1.38 -7.33 16.44
C ARG A 108 1.81 -8.76 16.71
N SER A 109 2.13 -9.08 17.97
CA SER A 109 2.57 -10.41 18.40
C SER A 109 1.42 -11.43 18.47
N ASN A 110 0.23 -10.97 18.86
CA ASN A 110 -0.95 -11.82 18.98
C ASN A 110 -2.13 -11.16 18.25
N ILE A 111 -2.28 -11.46 16.97
CA ILE A 111 -3.42 -11.01 16.17
C ILE A 111 -4.62 -11.88 16.53
N PRO A 112 -5.80 -11.29 16.80
CA PRO A 112 -6.99 -12.06 17.22
C PRO A 112 -7.33 -13.19 16.25
N GLY A 113 -7.44 -14.39 16.77
CA GLY A 113 -7.79 -15.60 16.01
C GLY A 113 -6.65 -16.21 15.18
N TRP A 114 -5.43 -15.65 15.21
CA TRP A 114 -4.29 -16.27 14.55
C TRP A 114 -3.70 -17.38 15.40
N ASN A 115 -3.59 -18.57 14.81
CA ASN A 115 -2.92 -19.74 15.38
C ASN A 115 -2.61 -20.72 14.25
N PHE A 116 -1.71 -20.33 13.32
CA PHE A 116 -1.36 -21.14 12.18
C PHE A 116 -0.17 -22.03 12.52
N LYS A 117 -0.36 -23.34 12.49
CA LYS A 117 0.68 -24.31 12.81
C LYS A 117 1.52 -24.62 11.59
N ILE A 118 2.82 -24.45 11.73
CA ILE A 118 3.80 -24.90 10.71
C ILE A 118 4.28 -26.28 11.11
N VAL A 119 4.03 -27.25 10.23
CA VAL A 119 4.35 -28.66 10.45
C VAL A 119 4.98 -29.28 9.20
N GLU A 120 5.69 -30.40 9.38
CA GLU A 120 6.38 -31.07 8.26
C GLU A 120 5.40 -31.59 7.21
N THR A 121 4.29 -32.20 7.65
CA THR A 121 3.28 -32.79 6.78
C THR A 121 1.88 -32.30 7.18
N PRO A 122 1.43 -31.15 6.62
CA PRO A 122 0.12 -30.58 6.95
C PRO A 122 -1.02 -31.50 6.48
N LYS A 123 -1.96 -31.84 7.39
CA LYS A 123 -3.13 -32.67 7.10
C LYS A 123 -4.43 -32.06 7.61
N ASN A 124 -4.36 -31.29 8.68
CA ASN A 124 -5.52 -30.77 9.39
C ASN A 124 -5.77 -29.27 9.08
N ALA A 125 -6.95 -28.78 9.39
CA ALA A 125 -7.24 -27.35 9.37
C ALA A 125 -6.25 -26.58 10.24
N GLY A 126 -5.78 -25.43 9.77
CA GLY A 126 -4.80 -24.60 10.48
C GLY A 126 -3.36 -25.09 10.39
N GLU A 127 -3.07 -26.19 9.68
CA GLU A 127 -1.72 -26.68 9.44
C GLU A 127 -1.23 -26.29 8.05
N PHE A 128 -0.01 -25.75 8.00
CA PHE A 128 0.66 -25.29 6.78
C PHE A 128 2.15 -25.64 6.84
N ARG A 129 2.85 -25.45 5.73
CA ARG A 129 4.30 -25.64 5.63
C ARG A 129 5.01 -24.52 4.90
N TYR A 130 4.38 -23.99 3.86
CA TYR A 130 4.99 -23.05 2.95
C TYR A 130 4.41 -21.66 3.10
N LEU A 131 5.27 -20.65 2.93
CA LEU A 131 4.91 -19.24 2.85
C LEU A 131 5.18 -18.74 1.44
N ARG A 132 4.27 -17.95 0.89
CA ARG A 132 4.51 -17.11 -0.28
C ARG A 132 4.15 -15.68 0.05
N PHE A 133 4.98 -14.73 -0.40
CA PHE A 133 4.68 -13.31 -0.25
C PHE A 133 5.36 -12.53 -1.37
N ALA A 134 4.81 -11.36 -1.66
CA ALA A 134 5.40 -10.36 -2.54
C ALA A 134 5.78 -9.12 -1.74
N TRP A 135 6.91 -8.50 -2.08
CA TRP A 135 7.32 -7.23 -1.51
C TRP A 135 8.01 -6.31 -2.50
N LYS A 136 8.04 -5.02 -2.17
CA LYS A 136 8.71 -3.98 -2.97
C LYS A 136 9.16 -2.86 -2.06
N LYS A 137 10.34 -2.27 -2.32
CA LYS A 137 10.97 -1.27 -1.45
C LYS A 137 11.15 0.06 -2.14
N PHE A 138 10.88 1.16 -1.40
CA PHE A 138 11.13 2.54 -1.84
C PHE A 138 12.19 3.20 -0.96
N GLY A 139 13.39 3.37 -1.52
CA GLY A 139 14.56 3.90 -0.81
C GLY A 139 15.05 3.02 0.32
N GLY A 140 16.17 3.40 0.92
CA GLY A 140 16.79 2.66 2.02
C GLY A 140 17.51 1.39 1.60
N SER A 141 18.02 0.67 2.61
CA SER A 141 18.95 -0.45 2.44
C SER A 141 18.41 -1.79 2.94
N GLY A 142 17.34 -1.80 3.73
CA GLY A 142 16.81 -3.00 4.37
C GLY A 142 15.31 -3.17 4.26
N LEU A 143 14.86 -4.42 4.25
CA LEU A 143 13.47 -4.85 4.20
C LEU A 143 13.32 -6.19 4.91
N MET A 144 12.31 -6.36 5.77
CA MET A 144 12.13 -7.56 6.57
C MET A 144 10.66 -7.89 6.79
N ILE A 145 10.35 -9.18 6.86
CA ILE A 145 9.13 -9.71 7.47
C ILE A 145 9.51 -10.59 8.65
N GLN A 146 8.65 -10.63 9.67
CA GLN A 146 8.89 -11.41 10.87
C GLN A 146 7.59 -12.10 11.28
N PHE A 147 7.70 -13.30 11.86
CA PHE A 147 6.57 -14.02 12.43
C PHE A 147 6.79 -14.22 13.93
N HIS A 148 5.72 -14.01 14.68
CA HIS A 148 5.70 -14.25 16.12
C HIS A 148 5.26 -15.67 16.41
N ASN A 149 6.00 -16.35 17.29
CA ASN A 149 5.65 -17.63 17.87
C ASN A 149 5.56 -17.48 19.39
N PRO A 150 4.47 -17.88 20.04
CA PRO A 150 4.30 -17.70 21.49
C PRO A 150 5.41 -18.31 22.33
N ALA A 151 6.04 -19.40 21.85
CA ALA A 151 7.10 -20.09 22.60
C ALA A 151 8.47 -19.42 22.48
N THR A 152 8.78 -18.75 21.34
CA THR A 152 10.14 -18.26 21.02
C THR A 152 10.17 -16.79 20.59
N GLY A 153 9.00 -16.12 20.58
CA GLY A 153 8.91 -14.71 20.18
C GLY A 153 9.19 -14.48 18.70
N TRP A 154 9.90 -13.41 18.39
CA TRP A 154 10.16 -12.88 17.04
C TRP A 154 11.37 -13.51 16.33
N GLY A 155 11.74 -14.75 16.63
CA GLY A 155 12.92 -15.43 16.06
C GLY A 155 12.80 -15.89 14.60
N HIS A 156 11.70 -15.64 13.91
CA HIS A 156 11.36 -16.20 12.58
C HIS A 156 11.30 -15.08 11.55
N ARG A 157 12.44 -14.77 10.90
CA ARG A 157 12.61 -13.58 10.07
C ARG A 157 13.19 -13.90 8.71
N PHE A 158 12.72 -13.16 7.70
CA PHE A 158 13.32 -13.07 6.38
C PHE A 158 13.63 -11.63 6.06
N HIS A 159 14.83 -11.33 5.53
CA HIS A 159 15.20 -9.99 5.14
C HIS A 159 15.88 -9.93 3.77
N ALA A 160 15.79 -8.76 3.14
CA ALA A 160 16.59 -8.40 1.98
C ALA A 160 17.43 -7.15 2.29
N GLY A 161 18.64 -7.11 1.74
CA GLY A 161 19.58 -6.02 1.98
C GLY A 161 20.18 -6.04 3.38
N SER A 162 20.33 -4.87 3.99
CA SER A 162 20.90 -4.69 5.32
C SER A 162 19.90 -4.98 6.41
N ASN A 163 20.27 -5.78 7.40
CA ASN A 163 19.56 -5.89 8.66
C ASN A 163 20.07 -4.79 9.60
N VAL A 164 19.62 -3.55 9.37
CA VAL A 164 20.14 -2.33 10.03
C VAL A 164 20.05 -2.34 11.55
N TYR A 165 19.13 -3.14 12.11
CA TYR A 165 18.95 -3.28 13.56
C TYR A 165 19.65 -4.51 14.12
N GLY A 166 20.32 -5.32 13.28
CA GLY A 166 21.02 -6.52 13.71
C GLY A 166 20.11 -7.60 14.31
N TRP A 167 18.81 -7.60 14.02
CA TRP A 167 17.89 -8.57 14.59
C TRP A 167 18.19 -9.99 14.12
N ALA A 168 18.51 -10.86 15.08
CA ALA A 168 18.86 -12.25 14.84
C ALA A 168 17.95 -13.20 15.65
N PRO A 169 17.78 -14.47 15.19
CA PRO A 169 18.19 -14.97 13.87
C PRO A 169 17.35 -14.36 12.73
N SER A 170 17.92 -14.29 11.53
CA SER A 170 17.21 -13.80 10.33
C SER A 170 17.81 -14.43 9.06
N VAL A 171 16.97 -14.92 8.16
CA VAL A 171 17.38 -15.51 6.89
C VAL A 171 17.45 -14.41 5.83
N GLN A 172 18.64 -14.20 5.22
CA GLN A 172 18.79 -13.25 4.13
C GLN A 172 18.33 -13.86 2.80
N LEU A 173 17.38 -13.21 2.14
CA LEU A 173 16.81 -13.66 0.86
C LEU A 173 17.54 -13.04 -0.34
N ALA A 174 17.97 -11.78 -0.21
CA ALA A 174 18.65 -11.04 -1.26
C ALA A 174 19.66 -10.06 -0.67
N ALA A 175 20.74 -9.77 -1.42
CA ALA A 175 21.76 -8.81 -1.00
C ALA A 175 21.28 -7.35 -1.03
N LYS A 176 20.21 -7.05 -1.75
CA LYS A 176 19.57 -5.72 -1.83
C LYS A 176 18.05 -5.88 -1.86
N PRO A 177 17.30 -4.95 -1.28
CA PRO A 177 15.85 -4.94 -1.41
C PRO A 177 15.44 -4.69 -2.86
N ALA A 178 14.40 -5.38 -3.31
CA ALA A 178 13.85 -5.22 -4.64
C ALA A 178 13.14 -3.87 -4.80
N LYS A 179 13.40 -3.18 -5.92
CA LYS A 179 12.73 -1.93 -6.31
C LYS A 179 11.45 -2.18 -7.12
N GLU A 180 11.31 -3.37 -7.64
CA GLU A 180 10.10 -3.89 -8.29
C GLU A 180 9.54 -5.03 -7.47
N TRP A 181 8.31 -5.46 -7.78
CA TRP A 181 7.69 -6.57 -7.08
C TRP A 181 8.52 -7.85 -7.20
N GLU A 182 8.94 -8.37 -6.06
CA GLU A 182 9.68 -9.63 -5.95
C GLU A 182 8.87 -10.61 -5.11
N VAL A 183 8.73 -11.85 -5.61
CA VAL A 183 7.96 -12.92 -4.98
C VAL A 183 8.90 -13.95 -4.39
N HIS A 184 8.66 -14.30 -3.14
CA HIS A 184 9.39 -15.34 -2.44
C HIS A 184 8.46 -16.49 -2.06
N THR A 185 8.95 -17.72 -2.22
CA THR A 185 8.31 -18.92 -1.68
C THR A 185 9.30 -19.60 -0.73
N ARG A 186 8.88 -19.84 0.52
CA ARG A 186 9.75 -20.39 1.58
C ARG A 186 9.13 -21.61 2.22
N ASP A 187 9.93 -22.62 2.53
CA ASP A 187 9.57 -23.76 3.34
C ASP A 187 9.81 -23.43 4.81
N LEU A 188 8.76 -22.94 5.50
CA LEU A 188 8.86 -22.49 6.88
C LEU A 188 9.30 -23.62 7.83
N PHE A 189 8.85 -24.86 7.59
CA PHE A 189 9.26 -25.98 8.42
C PHE A 189 10.75 -26.28 8.28
N LYS A 190 11.29 -26.24 7.07
CA LYS A 190 12.73 -26.41 6.83
C LYS A 190 13.57 -25.28 7.46
N GLU A 191 13.06 -24.04 7.43
CA GLU A 191 13.79 -22.86 7.94
C GLU A 191 13.73 -22.75 9.47
N PHE A 192 12.57 -23.05 10.08
CA PHE A 192 12.29 -22.72 11.47
C PHE A 192 11.81 -23.90 12.32
N GLY A 193 11.56 -25.07 11.72
CA GLY A 193 10.95 -26.20 12.41
C GLY A 193 9.47 -26.01 12.66
N ALA A 194 8.94 -26.77 13.62
CA ALA A 194 7.54 -26.66 14.02
C ALA A 194 7.33 -25.40 14.88
N ILE A 195 6.48 -24.46 14.39
CA ILE A 195 6.13 -23.23 15.08
C ILE A 195 4.65 -22.92 14.95
N ASN A 196 4.13 -22.07 15.84
CA ASN A 196 2.80 -21.49 15.73
C ASN A 196 2.92 -20.00 15.36
N ILE A 197 2.32 -19.58 14.27
CA ILE A 197 2.28 -18.18 13.89
C ILE A 197 1.05 -17.54 14.52
N THR A 198 1.26 -16.61 15.45
CA THR A 198 0.21 -15.83 16.11
C THR A 198 0.22 -14.36 15.74
N GLY A 199 1.26 -13.90 15.06
CA GLY A 199 1.40 -12.52 14.64
C GLY A 199 2.49 -12.36 13.61
N PHE A 200 2.60 -11.16 13.07
CA PHE A 200 3.63 -10.80 12.12
C PHE A 200 4.05 -9.34 12.24
N ALA A 201 5.20 -9.04 11.67
CA ALA A 201 5.71 -7.69 11.51
C ALA A 201 6.11 -7.43 10.05
N LEU A 202 5.70 -6.28 9.54
CA LEU A 202 6.09 -5.72 8.25
C LEU A 202 7.07 -4.60 8.52
N ALA A 203 8.34 -4.79 8.16
CA ALA A 203 9.43 -3.91 8.57
C ALA A 203 10.23 -3.39 7.37
N PRO A 204 9.91 -2.19 6.86
CA PRO A 204 10.77 -1.49 5.90
C PRO A 204 12.19 -1.27 6.41
N LEU A 205 12.42 -1.24 7.72
CA LEU A 205 13.65 -0.95 8.45
C LEU A 205 14.11 0.51 8.30
N ASP A 206 14.30 0.99 7.08
CA ASP A 206 14.78 2.34 6.74
C ASP A 206 14.15 2.85 5.43
N GLY A 207 14.60 3.99 4.93
CA GLY A 207 14.14 4.59 3.67
C GLY A 207 12.76 5.23 3.76
N THR A 208 11.99 5.21 2.68
CA THR A 208 10.69 5.90 2.61
C THR A 208 9.53 4.99 3.01
N SER A 209 9.42 3.82 2.37
CA SER A 209 8.36 2.84 2.63
C SER A 209 8.65 1.50 1.98
N ALA A 210 7.84 0.50 2.28
CA ALA A 210 7.76 -0.74 1.52
C ALA A 210 6.31 -1.13 1.27
N LEU A 211 6.09 -1.91 0.23
CA LEU A 211 4.83 -2.57 -0.07
C LEU A 211 4.95 -4.05 0.25
N PHE A 212 3.88 -4.59 0.80
CA PHE A 212 3.71 -6.01 1.08
C PHE A 212 2.37 -6.46 0.53
N ASP A 213 2.37 -7.61 -0.14
CA ASP A 213 1.21 -8.14 -0.82
C ASP A 213 1.30 -9.67 -0.92
N HIS A 214 0.17 -10.32 -1.17
CA HIS A 214 0.08 -11.73 -1.51
C HIS A 214 0.78 -12.64 -0.50
N MET A 215 0.58 -12.38 0.81
CA MET A 215 1.18 -13.19 1.88
C MET A 215 0.27 -14.38 2.20
N LEU A 216 0.67 -15.54 1.74
CA LEU A 216 -0.10 -16.78 1.81
C LEU A 216 0.64 -17.86 2.58
N LEU A 217 -0.05 -18.60 3.44
CA LEU A 217 0.43 -19.90 3.92
C LEU A 217 -0.24 -21.01 3.12
N GLY A 218 0.54 -22.00 2.68
CA GLY A 218 0.07 -23.14 1.90
C GLY A 218 0.51 -24.47 2.49
N ARG A 219 -0.31 -25.52 2.26
CA ARG A 219 0.07 -26.88 2.62
C ARG A 219 1.15 -27.42 1.69
N SER A 220 1.07 -27.05 0.39
CA SER A 220 2.05 -27.40 -0.64
C SER A 220 2.40 -26.21 -1.52
N ILE A 221 3.51 -26.30 -2.24
CA ILE A 221 3.88 -25.31 -3.26
C ILE A 221 2.85 -25.30 -4.39
N ALA A 222 2.31 -26.43 -4.78
CA ALA A 222 1.29 -26.52 -5.82
C ALA A 222 -0.01 -25.80 -5.44
N ASP A 223 -0.41 -25.82 -4.16
CA ASP A 223 -1.56 -25.04 -3.68
C ASP A 223 -1.29 -23.54 -3.77
N LEU A 224 -0.08 -23.10 -3.40
CA LEU A 224 0.34 -21.71 -3.55
C LEU A 224 0.41 -21.27 -5.01
N ASP A 225 0.92 -22.12 -5.90
CA ASP A 225 0.96 -21.84 -7.35
C ASP A 225 -0.46 -21.65 -7.90
N LYS A 226 -1.38 -22.55 -7.57
CA LYS A 226 -2.78 -22.45 -7.96
C LYS A 226 -3.44 -21.16 -7.45
N ALA A 227 -3.23 -20.81 -6.20
CA ALA A 227 -3.76 -19.57 -5.61
C ALA A 227 -3.18 -18.32 -6.31
N THR A 228 -1.87 -18.32 -6.55
CA THR A 228 -1.17 -17.22 -7.23
C THR A 228 -1.64 -17.08 -8.69
N ASP A 229 -1.77 -18.18 -9.42
CA ASP A 229 -2.25 -18.13 -10.80
C ASP A 229 -3.69 -17.64 -10.89
N ALA A 230 -4.53 -18.00 -9.91
CA ALA A 230 -5.88 -17.47 -9.79
C ALA A 230 -5.86 -15.96 -9.50
N ALA A 231 -5.06 -15.50 -8.52
CA ALA A 231 -4.94 -14.08 -8.15
C ALA A 231 -4.40 -13.22 -9.31
N LEU A 232 -3.50 -13.77 -10.13
CA LEU A 232 -2.94 -13.13 -11.31
C LEU A 232 -3.82 -13.25 -12.57
N GLY A 233 -4.99 -13.93 -12.48
CA GLY A 233 -5.89 -14.14 -13.61
C GLY A 233 -5.33 -15.03 -14.70
N ARG A 234 -4.40 -15.95 -14.37
CA ARG A 234 -3.80 -16.88 -15.34
C ARG A 234 -4.66 -18.13 -15.59
N VAL A 235 -5.61 -18.39 -14.72
CA VAL A 235 -6.55 -19.50 -14.86
C VAL A 235 -7.64 -19.11 -15.85
N LYS A 236 -7.64 -19.75 -17.03
CA LYS A 236 -8.68 -19.49 -18.03
C LYS A 236 -10.04 -19.96 -17.52
N PRO A 237 -11.11 -19.17 -17.69
CA PRO A 237 -12.45 -19.59 -17.32
C PRO A 237 -12.89 -20.76 -18.21
N ALA A 238 -13.60 -21.73 -17.64
CA ALA A 238 -14.11 -22.89 -18.36
C ALA A 238 -15.18 -22.51 -19.43
N LYS A 239 -15.87 -21.38 -19.21
CA LYS A 239 -16.92 -20.85 -20.08
C LYS A 239 -16.72 -19.35 -20.29
N ALA A 240 -17.08 -18.84 -21.46
CA ALA A 240 -17.15 -17.39 -21.69
C ALA A 240 -18.16 -16.76 -20.73
N MET A 241 -17.83 -15.60 -20.19
CA MET A 241 -18.67 -14.83 -19.29
C MET A 241 -19.91 -14.31 -20.04
N GLU A 242 -21.09 -14.50 -19.48
CA GLU A 242 -22.35 -13.98 -20.04
C GLU A 242 -22.45 -12.46 -19.84
N ASN A 243 -23.29 -11.80 -20.64
CA ASN A 243 -23.41 -10.32 -20.55
C ASN A 243 -23.80 -9.82 -19.16
N GLN A 244 -24.79 -10.46 -18.53
CA GLN A 244 -25.24 -10.07 -17.18
C GLN A 244 -24.14 -10.30 -16.12
N GLU A 245 -23.40 -11.39 -16.22
CA GLU A 245 -22.27 -11.69 -15.34
C GLU A 245 -21.15 -10.66 -15.53
N ARG A 246 -20.83 -10.30 -16.77
CA ARG A 246 -19.85 -9.28 -17.12
C ARG A 246 -20.21 -7.91 -16.55
N ASP A 247 -21.48 -7.50 -16.68
CA ASP A 247 -21.95 -6.21 -16.16
C ASP A 247 -21.88 -6.20 -14.63
N THR A 248 -22.26 -7.29 -13.96
CA THR A 248 -22.10 -7.48 -12.51
C THR A 248 -20.63 -7.41 -12.09
N HIS A 249 -19.72 -8.03 -12.84
CA HIS A 249 -18.28 -7.93 -12.56
C HIS A 249 -17.76 -6.51 -12.76
N TRP A 250 -18.26 -5.77 -13.74
CA TRP A 250 -17.90 -4.36 -13.90
C TRP A 250 -18.33 -3.51 -12.70
N GLU A 251 -19.56 -3.66 -12.24
CA GLU A 251 -20.06 -3.00 -11.04
C GLU A 251 -19.23 -3.33 -9.81
N ASN A 252 -18.90 -4.61 -9.62
CA ASN A 252 -18.05 -5.06 -8.52
C ASN A 252 -16.62 -4.50 -8.64
N LEU A 253 -16.03 -4.48 -9.85
CA LEU A 253 -14.71 -3.91 -10.11
C LEU A 253 -14.66 -2.43 -9.73
N MET A 254 -15.71 -1.69 -10.03
CA MET A 254 -15.87 -0.28 -9.67
C MET A 254 -16.41 -0.07 -8.26
N GLY A 255 -16.78 -1.13 -7.55
CA GLY A 255 -17.38 -1.09 -6.21
C GLY A 255 -16.39 -0.78 -5.08
N THR A 256 -16.95 -0.58 -3.88
CA THR A 256 -16.17 -0.35 -2.65
C THR A 256 -15.82 -1.65 -1.91
N ASP A 257 -16.54 -2.72 -2.16
CA ASP A 257 -16.27 -4.06 -1.62
C ASP A 257 -15.03 -4.64 -2.30
N ARG A 258 -13.91 -4.68 -1.59
CA ARG A 258 -12.60 -5.07 -2.11
C ARG A 258 -12.54 -6.53 -2.52
N VAL A 259 -13.15 -7.41 -1.74
CA VAL A 259 -13.17 -8.86 -2.04
C VAL A 259 -13.94 -9.11 -3.34
N LYS A 260 -15.10 -8.46 -3.53
CA LYS A 260 -15.83 -8.53 -4.79
C LYS A 260 -15.06 -7.90 -5.95
N ALA A 261 -14.39 -6.76 -5.70
CA ALA A 261 -13.58 -6.10 -6.72
C ALA A 261 -12.39 -6.95 -7.16
N ALA A 262 -11.70 -7.62 -6.23
CA ALA A 262 -10.62 -8.55 -6.54
C ALA A 262 -11.11 -9.76 -7.34
N SER A 263 -12.26 -10.32 -6.94
CA SER A 263 -12.89 -11.42 -7.70
C SER A 263 -13.25 -10.98 -9.13
N ALA A 264 -13.83 -9.79 -9.29
CA ALA A 264 -14.16 -9.23 -10.60
C ALA A 264 -12.90 -8.94 -11.44
N GLN A 265 -11.85 -8.39 -10.85
CA GLN A 265 -10.58 -8.18 -11.54
C GLN A 265 -9.98 -9.50 -12.04
N ARG A 266 -9.95 -10.54 -11.20
CA ARG A 266 -9.51 -11.88 -11.61
C ARG A 266 -10.31 -12.42 -12.80
N ALA A 267 -11.63 -12.26 -12.78
CA ALA A 267 -12.50 -12.69 -13.87
C ALA A 267 -12.17 -11.95 -15.19
N PHE A 268 -12.00 -10.63 -15.14
CA PHE A 268 -11.60 -9.86 -16.32
C PHE A 268 -10.18 -10.20 -16.79
N LEU A 269 -9.23 -10.41 -15.88
CA LEU A 269 -7.85 -10.78 -16.22
C LEU A 269 -7.81 -12.14 -16.92
N ALA A 270 -8.54 -13.13 -16.41
CA ALA A 270 -8.61 -14.47 -17.00
C ALA A 270 -9.17 -14.47 -18.43
N ALA A 271 -10.06 -13.52 -18.73
CA ALA A 271 -10.71 -13.39 -20.03
C ALA A 271 -10.27 -12.12 -20.80
N ALA A 272 -9.17 -11.49 -20.39
CA ALA A 272 -8.78 -10.14 -20.77
C ALA A 272 -8.85 -9.81 -22.26
N PRO A 273 -8.34 -10.60 -23.22
CA PRO A 273 -8.39 -10.20 -24.63
C PRO A 273 -9.81 -9.93 -25.14
N ASN A 274 -10.79 -10.65 -24.60
CA ASN A 274 -12.18 -10.62 -25.09
C ASN A 274 -12.96 -9.42 -24.57
N TYR A 275 -12.50 -8.74 -23.50
CA TYR A 275 -13.27 -7.66 -22.86
C TYR A 275 -12.66 -6.26 -22.98
N VAL A 276 -11.60 -6.10 -23.78
CA VAL A 276 -11.00 -4.78 -24.04
C VAL A 276 -12.02 -3.79 -24.63
N ALA A 277 -12.79 -4.22 -25.62
CA ALA A 277 -13.83 -3.39 -26.24
C ALA A 277 -14.98 -3.04 -25.28
N PHE A 278 -15.31 -3.95 -24.36
CA PHE A 278 -16.28 -3.66 -23.31
C PHE A 278 -15.73 -2.60 -22.33
N ILE A 279 -14.50 -2.73 -21.90
CA ILE A 279 -13.84 -1.77 -21.00
C ILE A 279 -13.78 -0.40 -21.68
N ASP A 280 -13.41 -0.33 -22.97
CA ASP A 280 -13.44 0.92 -23.75
C ASP A 280 -14.82 1.58 -23.73
N THR A 281 -15.86 0.80 -23.98
CA THR A 281 -17.25 1.29 -23.92
C THR A 281 -17.61 1.84 -22.53
N GLN A 282 -17.18 1.17 -21.45
CA GLN A 282 -17.48 1.64 -20.10
C GLN A 282 -16.69 2.90 -19.73
N LEU A 283 -15.41 2.95 -20.10
CA LEU A 283 -14.58 4.15 -19.91
C LEU A 283 -15.09 5.31 -20.75
N GLY A 284 -15.60 5.06 -21.97
CA GLY A 284 -16.19 6.07 -22.84
C GLY A 284 -17.34 6.83 -22.21
N LYS A 285 -18.09 6.21 -21.27
CA LYS A 285 -19.13 6.90 -20.48
C LYS A 285 -18.58 7.97 -19.52
N LEU A 286 -17.28 7.92 -19.26
CA LEU A 286 -16.56 8.85 -18.37
C LEU A 286 -15.74 9.88 -19.17
N SER A 287 -15.80 9.82 -20.51
CA SER A 287 -14.95 10.68 -21.35
C SER A 287 -15.29 12.16 -21.18
N VAL A 288 -14.24 12.97 -21.09
CA VAL A 288 -14.33 14.44 -21.07
C VAL A 288 -14.04 14.98 -22.46
N ASP A 289 -14.76 15.99 -22.90
CA ASP A 289 -14.55 16.63 -24.20
C ASP A 289 -13.10 17.08 -24.38
N LYS A 290 -12.57 16.95 -25.61
CA LYS A 290 -11.16 17.26 -25.90
C LYS A 290 -10.79 18.72 -25.63
N ASN A 291 -11.70 19.66 -25.94
CA ASN A 291 -11.44 21.09 -25.74
C ASN A 291 -11.50 21.42 -24.22
N GLU A 292 -12.44 20.82 -23.51
CA GLU A 292 -12.55 20.96 -22.07
C GLU A 292 -11.31 20.39 -21.36
N ARG A 293 -10.80 19.23 -21.80
CA ARG A 293 -9.52 18.66 -21.31
C ARG A 293 -8.34 19.60 -21.54
N ALA A 294 -8.24 20.16 -22.75
CA ALA A 294 -7.18 21.11 -23.07
C ALA A 294 -7.27 22.37 -22.19
N ARG A 295 -8.49 22.88 -21.95
CA ARG A 295 -8.73 23.99 -21.04
C ARG A 295 -8.33 23.67 -19.60
N ILE A 296 -8.71 22.50 -19.08
CA ILE A 296 -8.35 22.08 -17.73
C ILE A 296 -6.81 21.97 -17.59
N ARG A 297 -6.11 21.35 -18.56
CA ARG A 297 -4.64 21.26 -18.55
C ARG A 297 -4.01 22.64 -18.47
N LYS A 298 -4.43 23.56 -19.33
CA LYS A 298 -3.92 24.92 -19.33
C LYS A 298 -4.12 25.61 -17.98
N LEU A 299 -5.31 25.52 -17.40
CA LEU A 299 -5.59 26.10 -16.08
C LEU A 299 -4.76 25.46 -14.97
N VAL A 300 -4.51 24.15 -15.02
CA VAL A 300 -3.62 23.44 -14.09
C VAL A 300 -2.17 23.94 -14.20
N GLU A 301 -1.67 24.18 -15.41
CA GLU A 301 -0.35 24.78 -15.64
C GLU A 301 -0.28 26.23 -15.15
N GLU A 302 -1.36 27.00 -15.35
CA GLU A 302 -1.47 28.40 -14.91
C GLU A 302 -1.49 28.57 -13.37
N LEU A 303 -1.76 27.50 -12.60
CA LEU A 303 -1.62 27.53 -11.13
C LEU A 303 -0.17 27.76 -10.66
N ASP A 304 0.83 27.50 -11.53
CA ASP A 304 2.27 27.75 -11.27
C ASP A 304 2.81 28.98 -12.01
N ALA A 305 1.93 29.79 -12.59
CA ALA A 305 2.35 31.01 -13.29
C ALA A 305 3.04 32.02 -12.34
N GLU A 306 3.97 32.82 -12.83
CA GLU A 306 4.64 33.85 -12.04
C GLU A 306 3.66 34.92 -11.52
N SER A 307 2.69 35.32 -12.37
CA SER A 307 1.69 36.33 -12.00
C SER A 307 0.66 35.79 -11.02
N PHE A 308 0.45 36.53 -9.93
CA PHE A 308 -0.60 36.22 -8.95
C PHE A 308 -1.99 36.21 -9.58
N ASP A 309 -2.30 37.20 -10.44
CA ASP A 309 -3.62 37.33 -11.06
C ASP A 309 -3.91 36.14 -11.98
N VAL A 310 -2.90 35.59 -12.68
CA VAL A 310 -3.05 34.39 -13.52
C VAL A 310 -3.35 33.18 -12.64
N ARG A 311 -2.61 32.98 -11.55
CA ARG A 311 -2.84 31.87 -10.63
C ARG A 311 -4.22 31.95 -9.98
N ASP A 312 -4.65 33.14 -9.62
CA ASP A 312 -5.95 33.37 -8.97
C ASP A 312 -7.11 33.14 -9.96
N GLY A 313 -6.97 33.68 -11.18
CA GLY A 313 -7.91 33.43 -12.27
C GLY A 313 -8.05 31.94 -12.60
N ALA A 314 -6.92 31.22 -12.70
CA ALA A 314 -6.94 29.77 -12.90
C ALA A 314 -7.64 29.02 -11.76
N THR A 315 -7.42 29.44 -10.52
CA THR A 315 -8.11 28.89 -9.33
C THR A 315 -9.62 29.02 -9.46
N ASP A 316 -10.13 30.22 -9.78
CA ASP A 316 -11.56 30.48 -9.90
C ASP A 316 -12.19 29.75 -11.11
N GLU A 317 -11.49 29.69 -12.24
CA GLU A 317 -11.97 28.97 -13.41
C GLU A 317 -12.05 27.46 -13.18
N LEU A 318 -11.06 26.86 -12.49
CA LEU A 318 -11.11 25.43 -12.12
C LEU A 318 -12.28 25.13 -11.15
N VAL A 319 -12.58 26.05 -10.23
CA VAL A 319 -13.77 25.93 -9.36
C VAL A 319 -15.05 26.02 -10.16
N LYS A 320 -15.15 26.92 -11.14
CA LYS A 320 -16.34 27.05 -12.03
C LYS A 320 -16.57 25.83 -12.91
N LEU A 321 -15.49 25.16 -13.36
CA LEU A 321 -15.60 23.93 -14.14
C LEU A 321 -16.18 22.76 -13.33
N GLY A 322 -16.05 22.78 -12.03
CA GLY A 322 -16.69 21.78 -11.16
C GLY A 322 -16.11 20.38 -11.28
N ALA A 323 -17.00 19.38 -11.40
CA ALA A 323 -16.63 17.97 -11.40
C ALA A 323 -15.56 17.58 -12.45
N PRO A 324 -15.58 18.04 -13.70
CA PRO A 324 -14.52 17.72 -14.67
C PRO A 324 -13.11 18.14 -14.24
N ALA A 325 -12.97 19.24 -13.50
CA ALA A 325 -11.69 19.73 -13.02
C ALA A 325 -11.22 19.03 -11.72
N THR A 326 -12.15 18.49 -10.93
CA THR A 326 -11.85 17.91 -9.61
C THR A 326 -10.72 16.89 -9.66
N GLU A 327 -10.75 15.97 -10.61
CA GLU A 327 -9.77 14.89 -10.70
C GLU A 327 -8.41 15.38 -11.19
N ALA A 328 -8.37 16.38 -12.07
CA ALA A 328 -7.12 17.02 -12.49
C ALA A 328 -6.43 17.75 -11.33
N VAL A 329 -7.20 18.48 -10.52
CA VAL A 329 -6.70 19.17 -9.33
C VAL A 329 -6.24 18.18 -8.27
N ARG A 330 -6.94 17.07 -8.09
CA ARG A 330 -6.55 16.00 -7.16
C ARG A 330 -5.25 15.31 -7.60
N ALA A 331 -5.10 15.04 -8.89
CA ALA A 331 -3.87 14.50 -9.45
C ALA A 331 -2.68 15.46 -9.21
N LEU A 332 -2.90 16.76 -9.41
CA LEU A 332 -1.89 17.78 -9.13
C LEU A 332 -1.52 17.84 -7.64
N LEU A 333 -2.48 17.71 -6.71
CA LEU A 333 -2.20 17.70 -5.27
C LEU A 333 -1.22 16.58 -4.89
N ASN A 334 -1.37 15.39 -5.48
CA ASN A 334 -0.50 14.24 -5.24
C ASN A 334 0.92 14.41 -5.76
N SER A 335 1.10 15.27 -6.79
CA SER A 335 2.39 15.55 -7.43
C SER A 335 2.88 16.99 -7.23
N ALA A 336 2.24 17.76 -6.33
CA ALA A 336 2.47 19.20 -6.17
C ALA A 336 3.97 19.53 -5.96
N PRO A 337 4.60 20.29 -6.87
CA PRO A 337 6.03 20.55 -6.85
C PRO A 337 6.45 21.54 -5.76
N ASN A 338 5.52 22.36 -5.28
CA ASN A 338 5.78 23.38 -4.26
C ASN A 338 4.56 23.59 -3.35
N ASP A 339 4.76 24.36 -2.27
CA ASP A 339 3.75 24.60 -1.24
C ASP A 339 2.61 25.51 -1.72
N GLU A 340 2.87 26.45 -2.65
CA GLU A 340 1.85 27.33 -3.24
C GLU A 340 0.84 26.51 -4.07
N ILE A 341 1.32 25.61 -4.94
CA ILE A 341 0.45 24.72 -5.71
C ILE A 341 -0.33 23.82 -4.75
N ARG A 342 0.33 23.29 -3.72
CA ARG A 342 -0.32 22.45 -2.71
C ARG A 342 -1.43 23.21 -1.97
N TYR A 343 -1.20 24.47 -1.63
CA TYR A 343 -2.19 25.32 -0.99
C TYR A 343 -3.38 25.58 -1.92
N ARG A 344 -3.14 26.00 -3.19
CA ARG A 344 -4.18 26.32 -4.16
C ARG A 344 -5.00 25.09 -4.52
N THR A 345 -4.38 23.96 -4.73
CA THR A 345 -5.10 22.70 -5.03
C THR A 345 -6.01 22.28 -3.88
N ARG A 346 -5.57 22.41 -2.63
CA ARG A 346 -6.44 22.19 -1.46
C ARG A 346 -7.58 23.18 -1.38
N LEU A 347 -7.33 24.44 -1.69
CA LEU A 347 -8.38 25.48 -1.73
C LEU A 347 -9.45 25.17 -2.77
N ILE A 348 -9.04 24.79 -3.97
CA ILE A 348 -9.97 24.41 -5.05
C ILE A 348 -10.78 23.17 -4.62
N LEU A 349 -10.14 22.12 -4.13
CA LEU A 349 -10.82 20.89 -3.71
C LEU A 349 -11.82 21.15 -2.57
N ARG A 350 -11.50 22.03 -1.61
CA ARG A 350 -12.44 22.44 -0.58
C ARG A 350 -13.68 23.13 -1.14
N LYS A 351 -13.51 24.03 -2.11
CA LYS A 351 -14.63 24.72 -2.79
C LYS A 351 -15.48 23.75 -3.62
N LEU A 352 -14.88 22.72 -4.21
CA LEU A 352 -15.58 21.77 -5.08
C LEU A 352 -16.35 20.68 -4.32
N ASN A 353 -15.77 20.01 -3.35
CA ASN A 353 -16.37 18.83 -2.70
C ASN A 353 -16.02 18.65 -1.21
N GLY A 354 -15.31 19.58 -0.61
CA GLY A 354 -14.66 19.40 0.69
C GLY A 354 -13.41 18.52 0.59
N GLU A 355 -12.48 18.65 1.55
CA GLU A 355 -11.22 17.87 1.58
C GLU A 355 -11.45 16.36 1.68
N ASN A 356 -12.59 15.95 2.23
CA ASN A 356 -13.02 14.57 2.44
C ASN A 356 -14.09 14.11 1.42
N GLY A 357 -14.11 14.68 0.22
CA GLY A 357 -15.01 14.26 -0.86
C GLY A 357 -14.97 12.75 -1.11
N PRO A 358 -15.97 12.18 -1.79
CA PRO A 358 -16.08 10.74 -1.98
C PRO A 358 -14.76 10.17 -2.49
N VAL A 359 -14.36 9.00 -1.95
CA VAL A 359 -13.14 8.28 -2.34
C VAL A 359 -12.98 8.36 -3.85
N SER A 360 -11.90 8.95 -4.31
CA SER A 360 -11.57 9.12 -5.72
C SER A 360 -11.93 7.86 -6.51
N GLN A 361 -12.65 8.01 -7.62
CA GLN A 361 -12.88 6.89 -8.54
C GLN A 361 -11.59 6.35 -9.13
N SER A 362 -10.49 7.09 -9.00
CA SER A 362 -9.18 6.76 -9.58
C SER A 362 -8.65 5.40 -9.15
N GLY A 363 -8.69 5.08 -7.87
CA GLY A 363 -8.25 3.77 -7.39
C GLY A 363 -9.07 2.62 -7.98
N ARG A 364 -10.37 2.87 -8.25
CA ARG A 364 -11.25 1.88 -8.89
C ARG A 364 -10.94 1.74 -10.38
N LEU A 365 -10.71 2.85 -11.08
CA LEU A 365 -10.34 2.85 -12.49
C LEU A 365 -8.93 2.29 -12.74
N ALA A 366 -8.01 2.44 -11.79
CA ALA A 366 -6.70 1.79 -11.85
C ALA A 366 -6.79 0.26 -11.98
N ARG A 367 -7.87 -0.37 -11.49
CA ARG A 367 -8.14 -1.80 -11.68
C ARG A 367 -8.41 -2.14 -13.14
N ALA A 368 -9.17 -1.29 -13.85
CA ALA A 368 -9.38 -1.45 -15.29
C ALA A 368 -8.08 -1.25 -16.08
N VAL A 369 -7.25 -0.28 -15.70
CA VAL A 369 -5.90 -0.08 -16.27
C VAL A 369 -5.06 -1.34 -16.14
N ARG A 370 -5.07 -2.00 -14.98
CA ARG A 370 -4.34 -3.29 -14.78
C ARG A 370 -4.86 -4.42 -15.65
N VAL A 371 -6.19 -4.50 -15.85
CA VAL A 371 -6.76 -5.49 -16.79
C VAL A 371 -6.24 -5.24 -18.20
N LEU A 372 -6.23 -3.99 -18.66
CA LEU A 372 -5.72 -3.61 -19.99
C LEU A 372 -4.21 -3.88 -20.13
N GLU A 373 -3.41 -3.53 -19.12
CA GLU A 373 -1.98 -3.79 -19.10
C GLU A 373 -1.67 -5.29 -19.28
N ARG A 374 -2.38 -6.14 -18.54
CA ARG A 374 -2.19 -7.60 -18.61
C ARG A 374 -2.75 -8.22 -19.88
N ALA A 375 -3.82 -7.66 -20.44
CA ALA A 375 -4.31 -8.06 -21.75
C ALA A 375 -3.25 -7.86 -22.83
N ASN A 376 -2.52 -6.76 -22.77
CA ASN A 376 -1.36 -6.44 -23.61
C ASN A 376 -1.58 -6.65 -25.13
N THR A 377 -2.82 -6.51 -25.59
CA THR A 377 -3.18 -6.52 -27.02
C THR A 377 -2.95 -5.12 -27.63
N GLU A 378 -2.86 -5.02 -28.95
CA GLU A 378 -2.79 -3.72 -29.65
C GLU A 378 -3.92 -2.78 -29.19
N LYS A 379 -5.16 -3.24 -29.22
CA LYS A 379 -6.33 -2.46 -28.74
C LYS A 379 -6.24 -2.05 -27.27
N ALA A 380 -5.68 -2.92 -26.41
CA ALA A 380 -5.48 -2.56 -25.01
C ALA A 380 -4.41 -1.46 -24.85
N ARG A 381 -3.34 -1.50 -25.64
CA ARG A 381 -2.30 -0.47 -25.66
C ARG A 381 -2.84 0.87 -26.18
N GLU A 382 -3.64 0.85 -27.25
CA GLU A 382 -4.32 2.04 -27.77
C GLU A 382 -5.22 2.67 -26.73
N LEU A 383 -6.02 1.84 -26.03
CA LEU A 383 -6.90 2.31 -24.97
C LEU A 383 -6.11 2.86 -23.77
N LEU A 384 -5.02 2.20 -23.38
CA LEU A 384 -4.11 2.71 -22.34
C LEU A 384 -3.48 4.05 -22.73
N ALA A 385 -3.12 4.25 -24.01
CA ALA A 385 -2.59 5.53 -24.49
C ALA A 385 -3.64 6.65 -24.38
N ARG A 386 -4.89 6.38 -24.70
CA ARG A 386 -6.03 7.33 -24.52
C ARG A 386 -6.26 7.64 -23.05
N VAL A 387 -6.19 6.64 -22.17
CA VAL A 387 -6.27 6.86 -20.71
C VAL A 387 -5.10 7.72 -20.23
N ALA A 388 -3.88 7.44 -20.69
CA ALA A 388 -2.67 8.20 -20.34
C ALA A 388 -2.73 9.66 -20.82
N ASP A 389 -3.46 9.93 -21.89
CA ASP A 389 -3.74 11.29 -22.38
C ASP A 389 -4.86 12.01 -21.57
N GLY A 390 -5.50 11.34 -20.63
CA GLY A 390 -6.54 11.91 -19.76
C GLY A 390 -7.93 11.93 -20.38
N GLU A 391 -8.18 11.12 -21.43
CA GLU A 391 -9.49 11.08 -22.10
C GLU A 391 -10.64 10.66 -21.14
N PHE A 392 -10.32 9.80 -20.15
CA PHE A 392 -11.30 9.24 -19.22
C PHE A 392 -11.12 9.73 -17.78
N GLY A 393 -10.36 10.81 -17.60
CA GLY A 393 -10.05 11.41 -16.32
C GLY A 393 -8.54 11.55 -16.10
N PHE A 394 -8.15 12.64 -15.46
CA PHE A 394 -6.73 12.98 -15.29
C PHE A 394 -6.05 12.19 -14.18
N ASP A 395 -6.79 11.71 -13.22
CA ASP A 395 -6.30 11.05 -12.03
C ASP A 395 -5.79 9.62 -12.29
N ILE A 396 -6.29 8.96 -13.35
CA ILE A 396 -5.82 7.63 -13.79
C ILE A 396 -4.75 7.69 -14.87
N ALA A 397 -4.50 8.86 -15.44
CA ALA A 397 -3.48 9.04 -16.47
C ALA A 397 -2.07 8.61 -16.01
N PRO A 398 -1.62 8.91 -14.78
CA PRO A 398 -0.35 8.42 -14.26
C PRO A 398 -0.26 6.89 -14.22
N ASP A 399 -1.34 6.21 -13.82
CA ASP A 399 -1.39 4.74 -13.76
C ASP A 399 -1.25 4.12 -15.15
N ALA A 400 -1.95 4.70 -16.15
CA ALA A 400 -1.86 4.25 -17.53
C ALA A 400 -0.48 4.52 -18.16
N LYS A 401 0.15 5.68 -17.85
CA LYS A 401 1.53 5.98 -18.26
C LYS A 401 2.52 4.97 -17.67
N ALA A 402 2.38 4.66 -16.39
CA ALA A 402 3.21 3.66 -15.72
C ALA A 402 2.99 2.26 -16.31
N ALA A 403 1.73 1.88 -16.62
CA ALA A 403 1.41 0.62 -17.27
C ALA A 403 2.07 0.51 -18.65
N LEU A 404 1.95 1.54 -19.48
CA LEU A 404 2.59 1.58 -20.81
C LEU A 404 4.12 1.48 -20.72
N ALA A 405 4.74 2.11 -19.71
CA ALA A 405 6.19 2.05 -19.52
C ALA A 405 6.68 0.64 -19.11
N ARG A 406 5.85 -0.16 -18.44
CA ARG A 406 6.17 -1.56 -18.07
C ARG A 406 5.97 -2.54 -19.21
N LEU A 407 5.13 -2.21 -20.18
CA LEU A 407 4.88 -3.11 -21.31
C LEU A 407 6.12 -3.25 -22.20
N PRO A 408 6.44 -4.46 -22.69
CA PRO A 408 7.53 -4.65 -23.66
C PRO A 408 7.30 -3.74 -24.86
N LYS A 409 8.35 -3.14 -25.38
CA LYS A 409 8.26 -2.38 -26.65
C LYS A 409 7.65 -3.29 -27.72
N ALA A 410 6.71 -2.75 -28.50
CA ALA A 410 6.16 -3.48 -29.63
C ALA A 410 7.34 -4.02 -30.48
N ARG A 411 7.32 -5.31 -30.81
CA ARG A 411 8.27 -5.82 -31.80
C ARG A 411 7.89 -5.19 -33.13
N GLU A 412 8.79 -4.36 -33.66
CA GLU A 412 8.71 -3.84 -35.03
C GLU A 412 8.68 -4.96 -36.06
#